data_9061415eada038323847c4fe7cbcfae6
#
_entry.id   9061415eada038323847c4fe7cbcfae6
#
_cell.length_a   1.000
_cell.length_b   1.000
_cell.length_c   1.000
_cell.angle_alpha   90.00
_cell.angle_beta   90.00
_cell.angle_gamma   90.00
#
_symmetry.space_group_name_H-M   'P 1'
#
loop_
_entity.id
_entity.type
_entity.pdbx_description
1 polymer ?
#
loop_
_entity_poly.entity_id
_entity_poly.type
_entity_poly.pdbx_seq_one_letter_code
_entity_poly.pdbx_strand_id
1 'polypeptide(L)'
;MKGTLIVLAVILTPLIDQSVETNLLKIRNLFYQATEESESAELLMEMLIEPLTPSNLTLQGYMGMSFMLLSKYSYNPYEKIYYFKKGSSILDHAIEEDEENIELRFLRFTVQSEAPIFLNYRYALSSDFTFIHTHVNNIMDFDLKKRINDFLYYQKYVATETN
;
A
#
# COMPACT_ATOMS: atom_id res chain seq x y z
N MET A 1 61.62 -12.03 -4.40
CA MET A 1 60.67 -10.91 -4.25
C MET A 1 59.28 -11.49 -4.57
N LYS A 2 58.44 -11.73 -3.57
CA LYS A 2 57.06 -12.24 -3.76
C LYS A 2 56.12 -11.03 -3.69
N GLY A 3 55.56 -10.64 -4.82
CA GLY A 3 54.56 -9.57 -4.90
C GLY A 3 53.19 -10.07 -4.43
N THR A 4 52.70 -9.54 -3.33
CA THR A 4 51.36 -9.81 -2.81
C THR A 4 50.34 -8.98 -3.60
N LEU A 5 49.50 -9.66 -4.40
CA LEU A 5 48.42 -9.03 -5.12
C LEU A 5 47.27 -8.75 -4.15
N ILE A 6 47.07 -7.49 -3.77
CA ILE A 6 45.91 -7.07 -2.98
C ILE A 6 44.73 -6.94 -3.94
N VAL A 7 43.81 -7.91 -3.89
CA VAL A 7 42.50 -7.81 -4.58
C VAL A 7 41.61 -6.88 -3.77
N LEU A 8 41.43 -5.66 -4.26
CA LEU A 8 40.48 -4.70 -3.70
C LEU A 8 39.06 -5.14 -4.14
N ALA A 9 38.37 -5.87 -3.28
CA ALA A 9 36.98 -6.18 -3.47
C ALA A 9 36.17 -4.89 -3.27
N VAL A 10 35.78 -4.25 -4.35
CA VAL A 10 34.78 -3.15 -4.34
C VAL A 10 33.46 -3.79 -4.00
N ILE A 11 33.02 -3.62 -2.77
CA ILE A 11 31.64 -3.97 -2.35
C ILE A 11 30.74 -2.93 -2.99
N LEU A 12 30.17 -3.27 -4.14
CA LEU A 12 29.12 -2.50 -4.81
C LEU A 12 27.83 -2.75 -4.01
N THR A 13 27.63 -1.98 -2.93
CA THR A 13 26.32 -1.97 -2.23
C THR A 13 25.29 -1.35 -3.18
N PRO A 14 24.11 -1.95 -3.32
CA PRO A 14 23.13 -1.47 -4.29
C PRO A 14 22.57 -0.12 -3.86
N LEU A 15 23.04 0.96 -4.49
CA LEU A 15 22.50 2.32 -4.40
C LEU A 15 21.01 2.39 -4.86
N ILE A 16 20.55 1.36 -5.53
CA ILE A 16 19.18 1.25 -6.08
C ILE A 16 18.16 1.05 -4.95
N ASP A 17 18.50 0.37 -3.87
CA ASP A 17 17.58 0.01 -2.79
C ASP A 17 17.15 1.24 -1.97
N GLN A 18 18.08 2.13 -1.65
CA GLN A 18 17.78 3.33 -0.86
C GLN A 18 16.84 4.33 -1.55
N SER A 19 16.88 4.46 -2.86
CA SER A 19 16.03 5.40 -3.60
C SER A 19 14.57 4.90 -3.68
N VAL A 20 14.36 3.62 -3.84
CA VAL A 20 13.03 2.99 -3.88
C VAL A 20 12.39 3.04 -2.50
N GLU A 21 13.12 2.71 -1.44
CA GLU A 21 12.63 2.76 -0.06
C GLU A 21 12.24 4.18 0.36
N THR A 22 13.05 5.19 0.01
CA THR A 22 12.76 6.60 0.27
C THR A 22 11.50 7.06 -0.48
N ASN A 23 11.30 6.61 -1.70
CA ASN A 23 10.11 6.94 -2.48
C ASN A 23 8.86 6.27 -1.89
N LEU A 24 8.95 5.01 -1.47
CA LEU A 24 7.83 4.28 -0.87
C LEU A 24 7.39 4.93 0.45
N LEU A 25 8.32 5.34 1.31
CA LEU A 25 8.00 6.06 2.54
C LEU A 25 7.25 7.38 2.27
N LYS A 26 7.66 8.13 1.24
CA LYS A 26 6.95 9.36 0.82
C LYS A 26 5.54 9.06 0.36
N ILE A 27 5.36 8.02 -0.45
CA ILE A 27 4.06 7.58 -0.95
C ILE A 27 3.15 7.17 0.21
N ARG A 28 3.64 6.38 1.15
CA ARG A 28 2.90 6.00 2.35
C ARG A 28 2.45 7.22 3.15
N ASN A 29 3.35 8.18 3.40
CA ASN A 29 3.02 9.39 4.14
C ASN A 29 1.97 10.22 3.40
N LEU A 30 2.13 10.42 2.10
CA LEU A 30 1.19 11.17 1.29
C LEU A 30 -0.16 10.46 1.21
N PHE A 31 -0.18 9.13 1.12
CA PHE A 31 -1.40 8.35 1.16
C PHE A 31 -2.19 8.57 2.45
N TYR A 32 -1.53 8.60 3.61
CA TYR A 32 -2.21 8.90 4.88
C TYR A 32 -2.79 10.32 4.91
N GLN A 33 -2.06 11.32 4.43
CA GLN A 33 -2.60 12.68 4.29
C GLN A 33 -3.79 12.71 3.33
N ALA A 34 -3.71 11.98 2.23
CA ALA A 34 -4.76 11.86 1.23
C ALA A 34 -6.05 11.19 1.74
N THR A 35 -6.00 10.47 2.85
CA THR A 35 -7.23 9.98 3.50
C THR A 35 -8.05 11.09 4.13
N GLU A 36 -7.45 12.23 4.47
CA GLU A 36 -8.09 13.37 5.13
C GLU A 36 -8.29 14.57 4.19
N GLU A 37 -7.44 14.70 3.16
CA GLU A 37 -7.36 15.89 2.32
C GLU A 37 -7.39 15.53 0.82
N SER A 38 -8.33 16.13 0.06
CA SER A 38 -8.46 15.87 -1.39
C SER A 38 -7.26 16.33 -2.20
N GLU A 39 -6.63 17.45 -1.82
CA GLU A 39 -5.43 17.96 -2.50
C GLU A 39 -4.27 16.96 -2.42
N SER A 40 -4.10 16.31 -1.26
CA SER A 40 -3.11 15.25 -1.08
C SER A 40 -3.43 14.01 -1.91
N ALA A 41 -4.72 13.71 -2.16
CA ALA A 41 -5.12 12.60 -3.03
C ALA A 41 -4.79 12.88 -4.50
N GLU A 42 -4.97 14.12 -4.96
CA GLU A 42 -4.59 14.55 -6.31
C GLU A 42 -3.07 14.50 -6.51
N LEU A 43 -2.30 15.00 -5.53
CA LEU A 43 -0.84 14.95 -5.54
C LEU A 43 -0.32 13.51 -5.54
N LEU A 44 -0.92 12.62 -4.73
CA LEU A 44 -0.57 11.20 -4.73
C LEU A 44 -0.79 10.57 -6.10
N MET A 45 -1.91 10.85 -6.74
CA MET A 45 -2.20 10.37 -8.08
C MET A 45 -1.17 10.88 -9.09
N GLU A 46 -0.82 12.17 -9.07
CA GLU A 46 0.18 12.76 -9.95
C GLU A 46 1.55 12.08 -9.79
N MET A 47 1.99 11.87 -8.55
CA MET A 47 3.25 11.17 -8.26
C MET A 47 3.27 9.72 -8.75
N LEU A 48 2.13 9.06 -8.82
CA LEU A 48 2.02 7.65 -9.23
C LEU A 48 1.80 7.46 -10.74
N ILE A 49 1.38 8.52 -11.47
CA ILE A 49 1.22 8.50 -12.93
C ILE A 49 2.56 8.68 -13.66
N GLU A 50 3.50 9.45 -13.10
CA GLU A 50 4.87 9.55 -13.62
C GLU A 50 5.47 8.13 -13.74
N PRO A 51 6.39 7.83 -14.67
CA PRO A 51 6.76 6.46 -15.05
C PRO A 51 7.46 5.73 -13.91
N LEU A 52 6.75 5.55 -12.84
CA LEU A 52 7.06 4.56 -11.82
C LEU A 52 7.01 3.24 -12.53
N THR A 53 8.15 2.62 -12.63
CA THR A 53 8.39 1.37 -13.33
C THR A 53 7.17 0.45 -13.24
N PRO A 54 6.58 0.04 -14.38
CA PRO A 54 5.41 -0.86 -14.40
C PRO A 54 5.59 -2.14 -13.59
N SER A 55 6.81 -2.43 -13.16
CA SER A 55 7.20 -3.63 -12.43
C SER A 55 7.07 -3.55 -10.91
N ASN A 56 6.79 -2.38 -10.30
CA ASN A 56 6.64 -2.30 -8.85
C ASN A 56 5.17 -2.46 -8.44
N LEU A 57 4.80 -3.67 -8.03
CA LEU A 57 3.43 -4.03 -7.67
C LEU A 57 2.91 -3.25 -6.46
N THR A 58 3.76 -2.94 -5.49
CA THR A 58 3.36 -2.11 -4.33
C THR A 58 2.95 -0.71 -4.76
N LEU A 59 3.68 -0.08 -5.70
CA LEU A 59 3.31 1.21 -6.26
C LEU A 59 2.03 1.14 -7.10
N GLN A 60 1.80 0.05 -7.83
CA GLN A 60 0.52 -0.20 -8.50
C GLN A 60 -0.62 -0.31 -7.48
N GLY A 61 -0.41 -0.98 -6.36
CA GLY A 61 -1.36 -1.02 -5.25
C GLY A 61 -1.72 0.38 -4.76
N TYR A 62 -0.73 1.25 -4.50
CA TYR A 62 -0.98 2.64 -4.12
C TYR A 62 -1.67 3.45 -5.22
N MET A 63 -1.41 3.18 -6.50
CA MET A 63 -2.17 3.77 -7.60
C MET A 63 -3.65 3.33 -7.55
N GLY A 64 -3.92 2.07 -7.27
CA GLY A 64 -5.28 1.59 -7.01
C GLY A 64 -5.95 2.33 -5.85
N MET A 65 -5.23 2.49 -4.73
CA MET A 65 -5.70 3.24 -3.56
C MET A 65 -5.98 4.72 -3.88
N SER A 66 -5.16 5.39 -4.69
CA SER A 66 -5.40 6.78 -5.05
C SER A 66 -6.66 6.96 -5.90
N PHE A 67 -7.00 6.03 -6.81
CA PHE A 67 -8.31 6.02 -7.46
C PHE A 67 -9.47 5.88 -6.47
N MET A 68 -9.34 5.01 -5.46
CA MET A 68 -10.38 4.85 -4.44
C MET A 68 -10.53 6.12 -3.57
N LEU A 69 -9.44 6.85 -3.31
CA LEU A 69 -9.50 8.17 -2.66
C LEU A 69 -10.20 9.21 -3.52
N LEU A 70 -9.95 9.27 -4.84
CA LEU A 70 -10.72 10.12 -5.75
C LEU A 70 -12.21 9.76 -5.73
N SER A 71 -12.55 8.48 -5.60
CA SER A 71 -13.93 8.05 -5.38
C SER A 71 -14.53 8.65 -4.11
N LYS A 72 -13.77 8.69 -3.00
CA LYS A 72 -14.21 9.30 -1.73
C LYS A 72 -14.58 10.78 -1.90
N TYR A 73 -13.75 11.54 -2.63
CA TYR A 73 -13.88 12.98 -2.78
C TYR A 73 -14.78 13.43 -3.95
N SER A 74 -15.11 12.58 -4.93
CA SER A 74 -16.02 12.93 -6.00
C SER A 74 -17.45 13.21 -5.48
N TYR A 75 -18.10 14.23 -6.02
CA TYR A 75 -19.51 14.53 -5.75
C TYR A 75 -20.45 13.78 -6.70
N ASN A 76 -19.95 13.33 -7.85
CA ASN A 76 -20.73 12.62 -8.85
C ASN A 76 -20.82 11.12 -8.50
N PRO A 77 -22.03 10.56 -8.26
CA PRO A 77 -22.17 9.16 -7.88
C PRO A 77 -21.70 8.18 -8.95
N TYR A 78 -21.76 8.54 -10.23
CA TYR A 78 -21.23 7.69 -11.31
C TYR A 78 -19.71 7.65 -11.28
N GLU A 79 -19.05 8.78 -11.05
CA GLU A 79 -17.61 8.86 -10.89
C GLU A 79 -17.14 8.11 -9.64
N LYS A 80 -17.87 8.21 -8.51
CA LYS A 80 -17.58 7.42 -7.30
C LYS A 80 -17.47 5.93 -7.63
N ILE A 81 -18.47 5.38 -8.29
CA ILE A 81 -18.50 3.97 -8.66
C ILE A 81 -17.39 3.63 -9.66
N TYR A 82 -17.17 4.49 -10.64
CA TYR A 82 -16.13 4.31 -11.66
C TYR A 82 -14.73 4.27 -11.02
N TYR A 83 -14.38 5.28 -10.22
CA TYR A 83 -13.06 5.35 -9.58
C TYR A 83 -12.85 4.23 -8.57
N PHE A 84 -13.87 3.89 -7.80
CA PHE A 84 -13.78 2.76 -6.86
C PHE A 84 -13.48 1.45 -7.60
N LYS A 85 -14.24 1.14 -8.64
CA LYS A 85 -14.04 -0.09 -9.43
C LYS A 85 -12.68 -0.11 -10.13
N LYS A 86 -12.24 1.03 -10.67
CA LYS A 86 -10.93 1.14 -11.30
C LYS A 86 -9.82 0.89 -10.28
N GLY A 87 -9.91 1.54 -9.13
CA GLY A 87 -8.91 1.40 -8.06
C GLY A 87 -8.85 -0.01 -7.50
N SER A 88 -10.02 -0.62 -7.20
CA SER A 88 -10.08 -1.98 -6.70
C SER A 88 -9.52 -3.01 -7.68
N SER A 89 -9.82 -2.86 -8.98
CA SER A 89 -9.27 -3.74 -10.02
C SER A 89 -7.75 -3.68 -10.13
N ILE A 90 -7.15 -2.48 -9.99
CA ILE A 90 -5.69 -2.32 -10.02
C ILE A 90 -5.06 -2.96 -8.79
N LEU A 91 -5.63 -2.73 -7.59
CA LEU A 91 -5.11 -3.31 -6.35
C LEU A 91 -5.24 -4.84 -6.34
N ASP A 92 -6.39 -5.36 -6.76
CA ASP A 92 -6.61 -6.81 -6.83
C ASP A 92 -5.65 -7.48 -7.81
N HIS A 93 -5.42 -6.88 -8.98
CA HIS A 93 -4.43 -7.38 -9.94
C HIS A 93 -3.01 -7.38 -9.37
N ALA A 94 -2.60 -6.32 -8.67
CA ALA A 94 -1.28 -6.28 -8.03
C ALA A 94 -1.12 -7.38 -6.97
N ILE A 95 -2.20 -7.73 -6.25
CA ILE A 95 -2.20 -8.83 -5.28
C ILE A 95 -2.16 -10.19 -5.97
N GLU A 96 -2.86 -10.36 -7.10
CA GLU A 96 -2.82 -11.60 -7.90
C GLU A 96 -1.40 -11.89 -8.43
N GLU A 97 -0.63 -10.84 -8.78
CA GLU A 97 0.75 -10.98 -9.24
C GLU A 97 1.77 -11.23 -8.09
N ASP A 98 1.44 -10.84 -6.85
CA ASP A 98 2.27 -11.08 -5.66
C ASP A 98 1.38 -11.31 -4.43
N GLU A 99 0.87 -12.54 -4.31
CA GLU A 99 -0.06 -12.94 -3.24
C GLU A 99 0.58 -12.92 -1.85
N GLU A 100 1.91 -12.96 -1.75
CA GLU A 100 2.65 -12.92 -0.49
C GLU A 100 2.99 -11.49 -0.03
N ASN A 101 2.66 -10.48 -0.82
CA ASN A 101 2.92 -9.08 -0.49
C ASN A 101 1.99 -8.57 0.61
N ILE A 102 2.52 -8.54 1.82
CA ILE A 102 1.75 -8.14 3.00
C ILE A 102 1.25 -6.68 2.93
N GLU A 103 1.99 -5.80 2.26
CA GLU A 103 1.59 -4.40 2.12
C GLU A 103 0.38 -4.27 1.19
N LEU A 104 0.36 -4.96 0.06
CA LEU A 104 -0.78 -4.99 -0.85
C LEU A 104 -2.03 -5.56 -0.17
N ARG A 105 -1.89 -6.67 0.55
CA ARG A 105 -2.99 -7.26 1.33
C ARG A 105 -3.48 -6.32 2.44
N PHE A 106 -2.56 -5.61 3.09
CA PHE A 106 -2.91 -4.62 4.10
C PHE A 106 -3.70 -3.45 3.48
N LEU A 107 -3.29 -2.93 2.33
CA LEU A 107 -4.04 -1.89 1.62
C LEU A 107 -5.47 -2.37 1.30
N ARG A 108 -5.64 -3.61 0.77
CA ARG A 108 -6.96 -4.16 0.52
C ARG A 108 -7.77 -4.33 1.79
N PHE A 109 -7.17 -4.84 2.85
CA PHE A 109 -7.82 -5.02 4.15
C PHE A 109 -8.35 -3.69 4.70
N THR A 110 -7.59 -2.58 4.61
CA THR A 110 -8.06 -1.27 5.07
C THR A 110 -9.31 -0.82 4.33
N VAL A 111 -9.33 -0.94 3.00
CA VAL A 111 -10.50 -0.58 2.19
C VAL A 111 -11.68 -1.48 2.49
N GLN A 112 -11.47 -2.79 2.57
CA GLN A 112 -12.55 -3.75 2.77
C GLN A 112 -13.19 -3.66 4.16
N SER A 113 -12.44 -3.22 5.18
CA SER A 113 -12.98 -3.00 6.52
C SER A 113 -13.92 -1.78 6.59
N GLU A 114 -13.70 -0.76 5.77
CA GLU A 114 -14.45 0.50 5.77
C GLU A 114 -15.46 0.63 4.62
N ALA A 115 -15.29 -0.15 3.55
CA ALA A 115 -16.14 -0.05 2.36
C ALA A 115 -17.63 -0.32 2.69
N PRO A 116 -18.55 0.51 2.17
CA PRO A 116 -19.99 0.26 2.27
C PRO A 116 -20.38 -1.09 1.68
N ILE A 117 -21.31 -1.79 2.34
CA ILE A 117 -21.74 -3.15 1.96
C ILE A 117 -22.24 -3.22 0.52
N PHE A 118 -22.91 -2.17 0.01
CA PHE A 118 -23.46 -2.15 -1.35
C PHE A 118 -22.39 -2.20 -2.46
N LEU A 119 -21.11 -1.88 -2.14
CA LEU A 119 -19.99 -2.01 -3.09
C LEU A 119 -19.57 -3.47 -3.30
N ASN A 120 -20.02 -4.38 -2.45
CA ASN A 120 -19.71 -5.81 -2.49
C ASN A 120 -18.19 -6.11 -2.57
N TYR A 121 -17.38 -5.29 -1.87
CA TYR A 121 -15.91 -5.38 -1.87
C TYR A 121 -15.40 -5.80 -0.49
N ARG A 122 -15.82 -6.98 -0.01
CA ARG A 122 -15.42 -7.54 1.30
C ARG A 122 -15.02 -9.02 1.23
N TYR A 123 -14.85 -9.54 0.03
CA TYR A 123 -14.67 -10.99 -0.21
C TYR A 123 -13.37 -11.56 0.39
N ALA A 124 -12.31 -10.75 0.53
CA ALA A 124 -11.02 -11.17 1.07
C ALA A 124 -10.75 -10.70 2.52
N LEU A 125 -11.71 -9.99 3.16
CA LEU A 125 -11.50 -9.36 4.47
C LEU A 125 -10.93 -10.32 5.53
N SER A 126 -11.51 -11.51 5.64
CA SER A 126 -11.08 -12.51 6.63
C SER A 126 -9.72 -13.15 6.26
N SER A 127 -9.48 -13.44 4.98
CA SER A 127 -8.23 -14.05 4.53
C SER A 127 -7.06 -13.07 4.66
N ASP A 128 -7.26 -11.80 4.30
CA ASP A 128 -6.23 -10.78 4.44
C ASP A 128 -5.93 -10.48 5.91
N PHE A 129 -6.95 -10.40 6.77
CA PHE A 129 -6.74 -10.27 8.21
C PHE A 129 -5.89 -11.41 8.78
N THR A 130 -6.23 -12.66 8.44
CA THR A 130 -5.50 -13.84 8.92
C THR A 130 -4.05 -13.82 8.44
N PHE A 131 -3.82 -13.50 7.17
CA PHE A 131 -2.50 -13.41 6.57
C PHE A 131 -1.66 -12.33 7.26
N ILE A 132 -2.20 -11.12 7.39
CA ILE A 132 -1.51 -9.98 8.03
C ILE A 132 -1.16 -10.32 9.48
N HIS A 133 -2.14 -10.83 10.24
CA HIS A 133 -1.93 -11.18 11.66
C HIS A 133 -0.83 -12.24 11.86
N THR A 134 -0.72 -13.19 10.92
CA THR A 134 0.28 -14.25 10.98
C THR A 134 1.68 -13.74 10.61
N HIS A 135 1.80 -12.79 9.67
CA HIS A 135 3.07 -12.40 9.07
C HIS A 135 3.62 -11.06 9.57
N VAL A 136 2.82 -10.21 10.22
CA VAL A 136 3.23 -8.86 10.64
C VAL A 136 4.48 -8.85 11.52
N ASN A 137 4.67 -9.87 12.35
CA ASN A 137 5.84 -9.95 13.23
C ASN A 137 7.15 -10.19 12.47
N ASN A 138 7.08 -10.76 11.27
CA ASN A 138 8.23 -11.11 10.44
C ASN A 138 8.65 -9.96 9.50
N ILE A 139 7.90 -8.85 9.47
CA ILE A 139 8.22 -7.69 8.62
C ILE A 139 9.49 -7.02 9.12
N MET A 140 10.46 -6.83 8.22
CA MET A 140 11.71 -6.09 8.49
C MET A 140 11.53 -4.57 8.33
N ASP A 141 10.61 -4.13 7.48
CA ASP A 141 10.26 -2.72 7.30
C ASP A 141 9.50 -2.21 8.54
N PHE A 142 10.20 -1.43 9.35
CA PHE A 142 9.68 -0.93 10.63
C PHE A 142 8.51 0.05 10.45
N ASP A 143 8.54 0.88 9.41
CA ASP A 143 7.46 1.83 9.10
C ASP A 143 6.18 1.08 8.73
N LEU A 144 6.26 0.13 7.81
CA LEU A 144 5.13 -0.71 7.43
C LEU A 144 4.57 -1.48 8.63
N LYS A 145 5.43 -2.12 9.39
CA LYS A 145 5.03 -2.89 10.60
C LYS A 145 4.29 -2.02 11.60
N LYS A 146 4.78 -0.80 11.82
CA LYS A 146 4.12 0.17 12.72
C LYS A 146 2.72 0.53 12.21
N ARG A 147 2.58 0.87 10.93
CA ARG A 147 1.29 1.26 10.32
C ARG A 147 0.25 0.14 10.42
N ILE A 148 0.66 -1.10 10.14
CA ILE A 148 -0.22 -2.27 10.27
C ILE A 148 -0.69 -2.43 11.71
N ASN A 149 0.23 -2.39 12.70
CA ASN A 149 -0.12 -2.56 14.10
C ASN A 149 -1.03 -1.45 14.61
N ASP A 150 -0.76 -0.18 14.24
CA ASP A 150 -1.60 0.96 14.61
C ASP A 150 -3.02 0.79 14.07
N PHE A 151 -3.18 0.36 12.81
CA PHE A 151 -4.48 0.11 12.21
C PHE A 151 -5.23 -1.05 12.87
N LEU A 152 -4.56 -2.17 13.11
CA LEU A 152 -5.17 -3.33 13.80
C LEU A 152 -5.60 -2.98 15.23
N TYR A 153 -4.82 -2.17 15.93
CA TYR A 153 -5.16 -1.69 17.27
C TYR A 153 -6.42 -0.80 17.22
N TYR A 154 -6.48 0.13 16.28
CA TYR A 154 -7.64 1.00 16.08
C TYR A 154 -8.91 0.21 15.76
N GLN A 155 -8.86 -0.75 14.85
CA GLN A 155 -9.98 -1.61 14.50
C GLN A 155 -10.51 -2.41 15.72
N LYS A 156 -9.61 -2.92 16.56
CA LYS A 156 -10.00 -3.59 17.80
C LYS A 156 -10.69 -2.64 18.77
N TYR A 157 -10.18 -1.43 18.93
CA TYR A 157 -10.74 -0.42 19.83
C TYR A 157 -12.16 -0.03 19.40
N VAL A 158 -12.38 0.28 18.12
CA VAL A 158 -13.70 0.62 17.57
C VAL A 158 -14.69 -0.53 17.76
N ALA A 159 -14.28 -1.78 17.53
CA ALA A 159 -15.13 -2.94 17.72
C ALA A 159 -15.56 -3.18 19.18
N THR A 160 -14.77 -2.69 20.15
CA THR A 160 -15.12 -2.81 21.59
C THR A 160 -16.05 -1.72 22.09
N GLU A 161 -16.07 -0.53 21.46
CA GLU A 161 -16.95 0.57 21.84
C GLU A 161 -18.35 0.47 21.21
N THR A 162 -18.49 -0.31 20.14
CA THR A 162 -19.78 -0.47 19.42
C THR A 162 -20.63 -1.66 19.89
N ASN A 163 -20.17 -2.43 20.89
CA ASN A 163 -20.89 -3.51 21.55
C ASN A 163 -21.33 -3.11 22.97
#